data_748f90858d557845f7bd7c78ee5cec43
#
_entry.id   748f90858d557845f7bd7c78ee5cec43
#
_cell.length_a   1.000
_cell.length_b   1.000
_cell.length_c   1.000
_cell.angle_alpha   90.00
_cell.angle_beta   90.00
_cell.angle_gamma   90.00
#
_symmetry.space_group_name_H-M   'P 1'
#
loop_
_entity.id
_entity.type
_entity.pdbx_description
1 polymer ?
#
loop_
_entity_poly.entity_id
_entity_poly.type
_entity_poly.pdbx_seq_one_letter_code
_entity_poly.pdbx_strand_id
1 'polypeptide(L)'
;MAYAPEELRPHTSLPADFRQFWDTVLKEARQIPLLPTMELIPERCTDKVDVFHVSFQNICNGSRTFGILCMPKKPGKYPALLRVPGAGVRPYSGDVHMASKGVITLEIGIHGIPVTMSQMIYDVLSKGALNGYPYQNDNSRDKSYYKRVFAGALRAVDFIASLPEYDGKNMGVTGSSQGGALSVVTAALDKRITFYAAIHPAMCDHQAHLKKTAGGWPHYFYYFPQPSKERITTAAYYDVANFARLITAPGWFSWGYNDEVCPPTSMYAAYNIITAKKELHPYLETGHYLYQEQSDEWNKWLCRQLGL
;
A
#
# COMPACT_ATOMS: atom_id res chain seq x y z
N MET A 1 -23.18 -1.73 -8.40
CA MET A 1 -23.72 -2.15 -7.09
C MET A 1 -23.27 -3.58 -6.80
N ALA A 2 -22.88 -3.88 -5.57
CA ALA A 2 -22.66 -5.26 -5.13
C ALA A 2 -24.00 -5.86 -4.69
N TYR A 3 -24.37 -7.01 -5.25
CA TYR A 3 -25.54 -7.81 -4.83
C TYR A 3 -25.03 -8.96 -3.97
N ALA A 4 -25.73 -9.27 -2.86
CA ALA A 4 -25.31 -10.25 -1.86
C ALA A 4 -23.79 -10.14 -1.53
N PRO A 5 -23.36 -8.99 -1.03
CA PRO A 5 -21.93 -8.67 -0.94
C PRO A 5 -21.14 -9.67 -0.09
N GLU A 6 -21.75 -10.29 0.92
CA GLU A 6 -21.16 -11.30 1.80
C GLU A 6 -20.88 -12.63 1.09
N GLU A 7 -21.53 -12.89 -0.05
CA GLU A 7 -21.36 -14.12 -0.84
C GLU A 7 -20.25 -13.98 -1.90
N LEU A 8 -19.82 -12.76 -2.18
CA LEU A 8 -18.81 -12.51 -3.20
C LEU A 8 -17.48 -13.20 -2.86
N ARG A 9 -16.91 -13.85 -3.88
CA ARG A 9 -15.62 -14.51 -3.81
C ARG A 9 -14.78 -14.11 -5.02
N PRO A 10 -13.45 -14.06 -4.90
CA PRO A 10 -12.59 -13.66 -6.00
C PRO A 10 -12.58 -14.70 -7.12
N HIS A 11 -12.63 -14.22 -8.35
CA HIS A 11 -12.42 -15.02 -9.55
C HIS A 11 -10.94 -15.30 -9.82
N THR A 12 -10.06 -14.47 -9.24
CA THR A 12 -8.62 -14.63 -9.39
C THR A 12 -8.15 -15.95 -8.80
N SER A 13 -7.46 -16.74 -9.64
CA SER A 13 -6.85 -18.00 -9.22
C SER A 13 -5.67 -17.75 -8.27
N LEU A 14 -5.49 -18.64 -7.28
CA LEU A 14 -4.31 -18.62 -6.43
C LEU A 14 -3.21 -19.51 -7.07
N PRO A 15 -2.05 -18.93 -7.49
CA PRO A 15 -0.93 -19.72 -7.97
C PRO A 15 -0.41 -20.67 -6.90
N ALA A 16 -0.07 -21.90 -7.28
CA ALA A 16 0.39 -22.92 -6.33
C ALA A 16 1.67 -22.53 -5.57
N ASP A 17 2.55 -21.76 -6.24
CA ASP A 17 3.81 -21.27 -5.67
C ASP A 17 3.72 -19.80 -5.19
N PHE A 18 2.53 -19.24 -5.04
CA PHE A 18 2.31 -17.83 -4.67
C PHE A 18 3.13 -17.42 -3.43
N ARG A 19 3.01 -18.20 -2.35
CA ARG A 19 3.73 -17.91 -1.10
C ARG A 19 5.24 -18.04 -1.30
N GLN A 20 5.69 -19.11 -1.95
CA GLN A 20 7.11 -19.34 -2.21
C GLN A 20 7.72 -18.24 -3.07
N PHE A 21 7.00 -17.76 -4.09
CA PHE A 21 7.44 -16.64 -4.93
C PHE A 21 7.73 -15.39 -4.08
N TRP A 22 6.77 -14.98 -3.24
CA TRP A 22 6.95 -13.77 -2.41
C TRP A 22 7.98 -13.95 -1.30
N ASP A 23 8.07 -15.12 -0.68
CA ASP A 23 9.11 -15.43 0.30
C ASP A 23 10.51 -15.34 -0.34
N THR A 24 10.66 -15.80 -1.58
CA THR A 24 11.91 -15.69 -2.34
C THR A 24 12.24 -14.23 -2.65
N VAL A 25 11.29 -13.45 -3.17
CA VAL A 25 11.47 -12.02 -3.45
C VAL A 25 11.92 -11.27 -2.19
N LEU A 26 11.31 -11.54 -1.04
CA LEU A 26 11.66 -10.89 0.21
C LEU A 26 13.03 -11.32 0.74
N LYS A 27 13.34 -12.60 0.63
CA LYS A 27 14.66 -13.13 1.02
C LYS A 27 15.77 -12.46 0.21
N GLU A 28 15.61 -12.37 -1.10
CA GLU A 28 16.56 -11.70 -2.00
C GLU A 28 16.67 -10.20 -1.68
N ALA A 29 15.55 -9.52 -1.50
CA ALA A 29 15.52 -8.09 -1.14
C ALA A 29 16.27 -7.82 0.17
N ARG A 30 16.14 -8.68 1.17
CA ARG A 30 16.78 -8.54 2.49
C ARG A 30 18.27 -8.90 2.50
N GLN A 31 18.78 -9.55 1.47
CA GLN A 31 20.22 -9.72 1.28
C GLN A 31 20.90 -8.40 0.86
N ILE A 32 20.15 -7.45 0.32
CA ILE A 32 20.64 -6.13 -0.07
C ILE A 32 20.67 -5.23 1.17
N PRO A 33 21.80 -4.67 1.58
CA PRO A 33 21.86 -3.73 2.70
C PRO A 33 20.91 -2.56 2.49
N LEU A 34 20.25 -2.09 3.53
CA LEU A 34 19.32 -0.93 3.45
C LEU A 34 20.04 0.35 2.98
N LEU A 35 21.25 0.59 3.44
CA LEU A 35 22.04 1.81 3.20
C LEU A 35 21.16 3.07 3.24
N PRO A 36 20.51 3.37 4.37
CA PRO A 36 19.58 4.48 4.46
C PRO A 36 20.31 5.81 4.37
N THR A 37 19.64 6.79 3.75
CA THR A 37 20.01 8.20 3.85
C THR A 37 18.89 8.94 4.55
N MET A 38 19.22 9.91 5.41
CA MET A 38 18.26 10.76 6.12
C MET A 38 18.76 12.20 6.03
N GLU A 39 18.00 13.05 5.38
CA GLU A 39 18.28 14.47 5.18
C GLU A 39 17.17 15.30 5.84
N LEU A 40 17.54 16.09 6.84
CA LEU A 40 16.58 16.95 7.54
C LEU A 40 16.00 17.99 6.58
N ILE A 41 14.69 18.22 6.67
CA ILE A 41 13.96 19.28 5.95
C ILE A 41 13.56 20.34 6.97
N PRO A 42 14.43 21.32 7.28
CA PRO A 42 14.22 22.26 8.39
C PRO A 42 12.90 23.04 8.27
N GLU A 43 12.52 23.42 7.06
CA GLU A 43 11.31 24.19 6.79
C GLU A 43 10.00 23.41 7.02
N ARG A 44 10.08 22.08 7.17
CA ARG A 44 8.93 21.21 7.51
C ARG A 44 8.92 20.77 8.97
N CYS A 45 10.03 21.04 9.70
CA CYS A 45 10.10 20.71 11.12
C CYS A 45 9.19 21.63 11.95
N THR A 46 8.71 21.11 13.07
CA THR A 46 7.94 21.86 14.06
C THR A 46 8.69 21.86 15.41
N ASP A 47 8.11 22.48 16.44
CA ASP A 47 8.61 22.38 17.81
C ASP A 47 8.58 20.93 18.37
N LYS A 48 7.73 20.07 17.84
CA LYS A 48 7.50 18.70 18.29
C LYS A 48 8.02 17.61 17.36
N VAL A 49 8.27 17.92 16.09
CA VAL A 49 8.52 16.92 15.04
C VAL A 49 9.70 17.33 14.18
N ASP A 50 10.63 16.41 13.96
CA ASP A 50 11.63 16.48 12.91
C ASP A 50 11.14 15.76 11.66
N VAL A 51 11.38 16.38 10.49
CA VAL A 51 10.96 15.86 9.19
C VAL A 51 12.17 15.62 8.31
N PHE A 52 12.28 14.41 7.78
CA PHE A 52 13.42 14.01 6.97
C PHE A 52 12.97 13.51 5.59
N HIS A 53 13.71 13.90 4.56
CA HIS A 53 13.70 13.18 3.29
C HIS A 53 14.59 11.95 3.45
N VAL A 54 14.03 10.76 3.26
CA VAL A 54 14.75 9.51 3.44
C VAL A 54 14.80 8.69 2.18
N SER A 55 15.84 7.88 2.04
CA SER A 55 15.86 6.83 1.03
C SER A 55 16.60 5.59 1.53
N PHE A 56 16.25 4.43 1.00
CA PHE A 56 16.88 3.14 1.33
C PHE A 56 16.82 2.20 0.12
N GLN A 57 17.72 1.21 0.06
CA GLN A 57 17.76 0.26 -1.05
C GLN A 57 16.54 -0.66 -1.06
N ASN A 58 16.06 -0.93 -2.28
CA ASN A 58 14.94 -1.81 -2.59
C ASN A 58 15.45 -3.21 -3.04
N ILE A 59 14.85 -3.82 -4.07
CA ILE A 59 15.13 -5.21 -4.52
C ILE A 59 16.35 -5.37 -5.44
N CYS A 60 16.90 -4.28 -5.96
CA CYS A 60 18.07 -4.31 -6.83
C CYS A 60 19.13 -3.35 -6.30
N ASN A 61 20.41 -3.71 -6.42
CA ASN A 61 21.51 -2.82 -6.07
C ASN A 61 21.37 -1.48 -6.81
N GLY A 62 21.38 -0.37 -6.06
CA GLY A 62 21.18 0.98 -6.61
C GLY A 62 19.72 1.39 -6.81
N SER A 63 18.76 0.47 -6.78
CA SER A 63 17.34 0.81 -6.76
C SER A 63 16.92 1.27 -5.36
N ARG A 64 16.28 2.43 -5.25
CA ARG A 64 15.90 3.01 -3.96
C ARG A 64 14.40 3.25 -3.82
N THR A 65 13.92 3.18 -2.60
CA THR A 65 12.63 3.73 -2.17
C THR A 65 12.91 5.05 -1.46
N PHE A 66 12.13 6.07 -1.78
CA PHE A 66 12.22 7.39 -1.16
C PHE A 66 10.96 7.66 -0.33
N GLY A 67 11.07 8.48 0.70
CA GLY A 67 9.93 8.83 1.55
C GLY A 67 10.19 10.06 2.42
N ILE A 68 9.15 10.45 3.14
CA ILE A 68 9.21 11.46 4.19
C ILE A 68 9.00 10.76 5.53
N LEU A 69 10.02 10.85 6.37
CA LEU A 69 9.98 10.37 7.75
C LEU A 69 9.69 11.55 8.68
N CYS A 70 8.67 11.42 9.53
CA CYS A 70 8.41 12.38 10.59
C CYS A 70 8.62 11.70 11.93
N MET A 71 9.45 12.28 12.77
CA MET A 71 9.85 11.73 14.07
C MET A 71 9.54 12.69 15.20
N PRO A 72 8.96 12.21 16.33
CA PRO A 72 8.86 13.01 17.53
C PRO A 72 10.26 13.47 18.03
N LYS A 73 10.41 14.77 18.36
CA LYS A 73 11.67 15.33 18.86
C LYS A 73 12.02 14.88 20.28
N LYS A 74 11.00 14.60 21.10
CA LYS A 74 11.22 14.15 22.47
C LYS A 74 11.91 12.78 22.43
N PRO A 75 13.02 12.57 23.18
CA PRO A 75 13.62 11.25 23.28
C PRO A 75 12.63 10.21 23.82
N GLY A 76 12.58 9.02 23.20
CA GLY A 76 11.65 7.98 23.62
C GLY A 76 11.60 6.80 22.64
N LYS A 77 10.69 5.88 22.95
CA LYS A 77 10.32 4.77 22.08
C LYS A 77 8.87 4.96 21.62
N TYR A 78 8.62 4.82 20.33
CA TYR A 78 7.38 5.20 19.70
C TYR A 78 6.81 4.08 18.83
N PRO A 79 5.48 3.91 18.80
CA PRO A 79 4.83 3.13 17.75
C PRO A 79 5.08 3.77 16.39
N ALA A 80 4.88 3.01 15.33
CA ALA A 80 5.12 3.48 13.97
C ALA A 80 3.91 3.29 13.04
N LEU A 81 3.78 4.18 12.07
CA LEU A 81 2.76 4.12 11.03
C LEU A 81 3.40 4.31 9.66
N LEU A 82 3.36 3.26 8.84
CA LEU A 82 3.74 3.31 7.43
C LEU A 82 2.54 3.80 6.61
N ARG A 83 2.70 4.90 5.88
CA ARG A 83 1.73 5.41 4.91
C ARG A 83 2.16 5.05 3.51
N VAL A 84 1.32 4.29 2.82
CA VAL A 84 1.56 3.81 1.46
C VAL A 84 0.63 4.53 0.48
N PRO A 85 1.13 4.95 -0.71
CA PRO A 85 0.43 5.92 -1.54
C PRO A 85 -0.64 5.31 -2.43
N GLY A 86 -1.69 6.08 -2.68
CA GLY A 86 -2.58 5.89 -3.81
C GLY A 86 -1.85 6.03 -5.15
N ALA A 87 -2.52 5.68 -6.26
CA ALA A 87 -1.95 5.79 -7.59
C ALA A 87 -1.62 7.26 -7.96
N GLY A 88 -0.59 7.43 -8.77
CA GLY A 88 -0.15 8.72 -9.29
C GLY A 88 1.32 9.02 -9.04
N VAL A 89 1.82 10.02 -9.75
CA VAL A 89 3.21 10.50 -9.70
C VAL A 89 3.20 11.89 -9.10
N ARG A 90 3.66 12.06 -7.86
CA ARG A 90 3.52 13.30 -7.10
C ARG A 90 4.53 13.40 -5.95
N PRO A 91 4.73 14.62 -5.38
CA PRO A 91 5.49 14.78 -4.15
C PRO A 91 4.71 14.27 -2.93
N TYR A 92 5.41 14.14 -1.81
CA TYR A 92 4.84 13.75 -0.52
C TYR A 92 5.27 14.72 0.58
N SER A 93 4.43 14.86 1.60
CA SER A 93 4.64 15.83 2.69
C SER A 93 4.99 15.19 4.03
N GLY A 94 4.66 13.91 4.21
CA GLY A 94 4.74 13.23 5.49
C GLY A 94 3.53 13.52 6.40
N ASP A 95 3.39 12.75 7.47
CA ASP A 95 2.30 12.90 8.43
C ASP A 95 2.80 13.51 9.75
N VAL A 96 3.05 14.82 9.70
CA VAL A 96 3.48 15.61 10.88
C VAL A 96 2.42 15.59 11.98
N HIS A 97 1.13 15.49 11.61
CA HIS A 97 0.05 15.48 12.60
C HIS A 97 0.10 14.25 13.50
N MET A 98 0.22 13.06 12.93
CA MET A 98 0.36 11.83 13.72
C MET A 98 1.70 11.80 14.48
N ALA A 99 2.78 12.29 13.86
CA ALA A 99 4.07 12.37 14.53
C ALA A 99 4.06 13.29 15.75
N SER A 100 3.31 14.40 15.71
CA SER A 100 3.15 15.31 16.84
C SER A 100 2.44 14.68 18.06
N LYS A 101 1.76 13.54 17.84
CA LYS A 101 1.09 12.74 18.88
C LYS A 101 1.98 11.63 19.46
N GLY A 102 3.23 11.53 19.03
CA GLY A 102 4.15 10.53 19.52
C GLY A 102 4.18 9.24 18.67
N VAL A 103 4.09 9.36 17.36
CA VAL A 103 4.18 8.24 16.41
C VAL A 103 5.31 8.50 15.41
N ILE A 104 6.13 7.52 15.11
CA ILE A 104 7.03 7.58 13.94
C ILE A 104 6.16 7.38 12.70
N THR A 105 6.14 8.33 11.77
CA THR A 105 5.42 8.16 10.51
C THR A 105 6.37 8.15 9.34
N LEU A 106 6.20 7.20 8.43
CA LEU A 106 6.93 7.12 7.16
C LEU A 106 5.94 7.09 6.00
N GLU A 107 5.95 8.11 5.15
CA GLU A 107 5.19 8.15 3.91
C GLU A 107 6.14 7.89 2.74
N ILE A 108 5.91 6.83 1.96
CA ILE A 108 6.81 6.43 0.89
C ILE A 108 6.28 6.77 -0.51
N GLY A 109 7.22 7.01 -1.45
CA GLY A 109 6.95 6.99 -2.89
C GLY A 109 7.25 5.62 -3.48
N ILE A 110 6.57 5.27 -4.59
CA ILE A 110 6.69 3.95 -5.23
C ILE A 110 7.52 3.95 -6.51
N HIS A 111 7.90 5.12 -7.01
CA HIS A 111 8.50 5.25 -8.35
C HIS A 111 10.04 5.18 -8.35
N GLY A 112 10.68 5.11 -7.18
CA GLY A 112 12.15 5.09 -7.06
C GLY A 112 12.80 6.42 -7.43
N ILE A 113 12.08 7.50 -7.23
CA ILE A 113 12.52 8.89 -7.44
C ILE A 113 12.33 9.69 -6.16
N PRO A 114 13.11 10.75 -5.92
CA PRO A 114 12.92 11.64 -4.77
C PRO A 114 11.48 12.14 -4.67
N VAL A 115 10.99 12.33 -3.46
CA VAL A 115 9.59 12.69 -3.18
C VAL A 115 9.39 14.17 -2.84
N THR A 116 10.45 14.98 -3.00
CA THR A 116 10.48 16.42 -2.68
C THR A 116 10.79 17.31 -3.88
N MET A 117 10.78 16.76 -5.10
CA MET A 117 11.00 17.54 -6.33
C MET A 117 9.80 18.47 -6.61
N SER A 118 9.98 19.42 -7.52
CA SER A 118 8.90 20.31 -7.96
C SER A 118 7.78 19.53 -8.68
N GLN A 119 6.54 20.00 -8.56
CA GLN A 119 5.37 19.39 -9.21
C GLN A 119 5.57 19.21 -10.73
N MET A 120 6.20 20.17 -11.39
CA MET A 120 6.47 20.13 -12.82
C MET A 120 7.27 18.88 -13.23
N ILE A 121 8.24 18.43 -12.42
CA ILE A 121 9.01 17.21 -12.71
C ILE A 121 8.11 15.98 -12.67
N TYR A 122 7.22 15.89 -11.67
CA TYR A 122 6.26 14.77 -11.57
C TYR A 122 5.26 14.79 -12.73
N ASP A 123 4.81 15.98 -13.16
CA ASP A 123 3.91 16.12 -14.31
C ASP A 123 4.57 15.63 -15.61
N VAL A 124 5.84 15.96 -15.83
CA VAL A 124 6.62 15.45 -16.98
C VAL A 124 6.79 13.95 -16.90
N LEU A 125 7.16 13.41 -15.73
CA LEU A 125 7.36 11.97 -15.55
C LEU A 125 6.05 11.19 -15.72
N SER A 126 4.93 11.72 -15.24
CA SER A 126 3.60 11.08 -15.35
C SER A 126 3.11 10.96 -16.79
N LYS A 127 3.47 11.92 -17.64
CA LYS A 127 3.17 11.91 -19.09
C LYS A 127 4.23 11.20 -19.92
N GLY A 128 5.41 10.95 -19.36
CA GLY A 128 6.56 10.33 -19.99
C GLY A 128 6.86 8.92 -19.45
N ALA A 129 8.02 8.75 -18.82
CA ALA A 129 8.56 7.45 -18.41
C ALA A 129 7.67 6.66 -17.44
N LEU A 130 6.80 7.34 -16.67
CA LEU A 130 5.88 6.72 -15.73
C LEU A 130 4.44 6.65 -16.24
N ASN A 131 4.20 7.06 -17.49
CA ASN A 131 2.89 6.90 -18.09
C ASN A 131 2.54 5.40 -18.19
N GLY A 132 1.32 5.05 -17.77
CA GLY A 132 0.85 3.67 -17.80
C GLY A 132 1.69 2.70 -16.95
N TYR A 133 2.40 3.17 -15.91
CA TYR A 133 3.24 2.34 -15.05
C TYR A 133 2.56 1.09 -14.50
N PRO A 134 1.23 1.04 -14.25
CA PRO A 134 0.58 -0.17 -13.78
C PRO A 134 0.65 -1.34 -14.75
N TYR A 135 0.82 -1.05 -16.03
CA TYR A 135 0.85 -2.05 -17.11
C TYR A 135 2.28 -2.42 -17.54
N GLN A 136 3.30 -1.80 -16.95
CA GLN A 136 4.70 -2.08 -17.31
C GLN A 136 5.09 -3.50 -16.90
N ASN A 137 5.44 -4.32 -17.91
CA ASN A 137 5.81 -5.73 -17.76
C ASN A 137 4.75 -6.60 -17.05
N ASP A 138 3.46 -6.29 -17.22
CA ASP A 138 2.34 -7.01 -16.61
C ASP A 138 2.12 -8.44 -17.18
N ASN A 139 2.96 -8.85 -18.12
CA ASN A 139 3.05 -10.21 -18.67
C ASN A 139 4.19 -11.04 -18.08
N SER A 140 4.92 -10.53 -17.09
CA SER A 140 6.02 -11.24 -16.43
C SER A 140 6.00 -10.99 -14.92
N ARG A 141 5.75 -12.03 -14.11
CA ARG A 141 5.75 -11.92 -12.65
C ARG A 141 7.08 -11.42 -12.08
N ASP A 142 8.20 -11.75 -12.74
CA ASP A 142 9.53 -11.39 -12.28
C ASP A 142 9.95 -9.97 -12.67
N LYS A 143 9.33 -9.40 -13.72
CA LYS A 143 9.65 -8.07 -14.27
C LYS A 143 8.55 -7.04 -14.01
N SER A 144 7.37 -7.45 -13.52
CA SER A 144 6.24 -6.54 -13.24
C SER A 144 6.69 -5.33 -12.42
N TYR A 145 6.19 -4.16 -12.81
CA TYR A 145 6.43 -2.92 -12.08
C TYR A 145 6.10 -3.05 -10.59
N TYR A 146 5.02 -3.77 -10.28
CA TYR A 146 4.57 -3.95 -8.89
C TYR A 146 5.48 -4.84 -8.04
N LYS A 147 6.37 -5.64 -8.62
CA LYS A 147 7.36 -6.41 -7.84
C LYS A 147 8.20 -5.49 -6.97
N ARG A 148 8.75 -4.42 -7.56
CA ARG A 148 9.55 -3.44 -6.83
C ARG A 148 8.71 -2.56 -5.90
N VAL A 149 7.43 -2.31 -6.24
CA VAL A 149 6.51 -1.51 -5.42
C VAL A 149 6.18 -2.24 -4.13
N PHE A 150 5.78 -3.51 -4.22
CA PHE A 150 5.46 -4.33 -3.06
C PHE A 150 6.70 -4.59 -2.19
N ALA A 151 7.82 -4.95 -2.82
CA ALA A 151 9.08 -5.10 -2.10
C ALA A 151 9.52 -3.79 -1.43
N GLY A 152 9.35 -2.64 -2.08
CA GLY A 152 9.66 -1.32 -1.52
C GLY A 152 8.87 -0.99 -0.25
N ALA A 153 7.58 -1.35 -0.20
CA ALA A 153 6.77 -1.20 1.01
C ALA A 153 7.29 -2.09 2.16
N LEU A 154 7.72 -3.31 1.85
CA LEU A 154 8.30 -4.22 2.85
C LEU A 154 9.71 -3.77 3.30
N ARG A 155 10.50 -3.17 2.41
CA ARG A 155 11.78 -2.54 2.79
C ARG A 155 11.56 -1.30 3.65
N ALA A 156 10.42 -0.60 3.50
CA ALA A 156 10.05 0.48 4.41
C ALA A 156 9.75 -0.05 5.83
N VAL A 157 9.15 -1.22 5.96
CA VAL A 157 9.01 -1.91 7.26
C VAL A 157 10.38 -2.25 7.84
N ASP A 158 11.33 -2.76 7.02
CA ASP A 158 12.69 -3.02 7.46
C ASP A 158 13.40 -1.74 7.94
N PHE A 159 13.21 -0.61 7.22
CA PHE A 159 13.78 0.69 7.61
C PHE A 159 13.20 1.19 8.92
N ILE A 160 11.88 1.19 9.11
CA ILE A 160 11.26 1.59 10.39
C ILE A 160 11.78 0.72 11.54
N ALA A 161 11.84 -0.60 11.32
CA ALA A 161 12.32 -1.54 12.34
C ALA A 161 13.81 -1.35 12.72
N SER A 162 14.59 -0.68 11.87
CA SER A 162 16.00 -0.34 12.15
C SER A 162 16.18 0.96 12.94
N LEU A 163 15.15 1.78 13.09
CA LEU A 163 15.22 3.04 13.82
C LEU A 163 15.35 2.80 15.33
N PRO A 164 16.32 3.43 15.99
CA PRO A 164 16.50 3.26 17.44
C PRO A 164 15.27 3.72 18.24
N GLU A 165 14.50 4.69 17.75
CA GLU A 165 13.31 5.26 18.39
C GLU A 165 12.06 4.37 18.25
N TYR A 166 12.05 3.39 17.35
CA TYR A 166 10.94 2.46 17.22
C TYR A 166 10.80 1.58 18.47
N ASP A 167 9.57 1.37 18.95
CA ASP A 167 9.31 0.61 20.18
C ASP A 167 9.50 -0.91 20.02
N GLY A 168 9.68 -1.39 18.78
CA GLY A 168 9.85 -2.81 18.46
C GLY A 168 8.56 -3.64 18.55
N LYS A 169 7.41 -3.03 18.76
CA LYS A 169 6.16 -3.75 19.09
C LYS A 169 4.98 -3.35 18.23
N ASN A 170 4.76 -2.06 18.00
CA ASN A 170 3.53 -1.57 17.41
C ASN A 170 3.79 -0.83 16.09
N MET A 171 3.51 -1.50 14.97
CA MET A 171 3.67 -0.94 13.64
C MET A 171 2.41 -1.17 12.80
N GLY A 172 1.78 -0.08 12.38
CA GLY A 172 0.65 -0.11 11.46
C GLY A 172 1.03 0.24 10.02
N VAL A 173 0.19 -0.16 9.08
CA VAL A 173 0.26 0.31 7.69
C VAL A 173 -1.10 0.77 7.21
N THR A 174 -1.14 1.87 6.45
CA THR A 174 -2.39 2.44 5.96
C THR A 174 -2.25 3.18 4.65
N GLY A 175 -3.32 3.22 3.88
CA GLY A 175 -3.43 3.96 2.64
C GLY A 175 -4.78 3.81 1.95
N SER A 176 -5.00 4.61 0.91
CA SER A 176 -6.23 4.61 0.12
C SER A 176 -5.95 4.23 -1.33
N SER A 177 -6.92 3.59 -2.00
CA SER A 177 -6.84 3.18 -3.39
C SER A 177 -5.70 2.16 -3.60
N GLN A 178 -4.73 2.44 -4.47
CA GLN A 178 -3.49 1.65 -4.55
C GLN A 178 -2.81 1.52 -3.17
N GLY A 179 -2.87 2.56 -2.32
CA GLY A 179 -2.38 2.51 -0.94
C GLY A 179 -3.16 1.53 -0.07
N GLY A 180 -4.47 1.40 -0.28
CA GLY A 180 -5.28 0.35 0.36
C GLY A 180 -4.81 -1.05 -0.05
N ALA A 181 -4.53 -1.26 -1.34
CA ALA A 181 -3.92 -2.49 -1.84
C ALA A 181 -2.56 -2.77 -1.17
N LEU A 182 -1.68 -1.77 -1.14
CA LEU A 182 -0.35 -1.89 -0.53
C LEU A 182 -0.42 -2.16 0.97
N SER A 183 -1.44 -1.63 1.68
CA SER A 183 -1.67 -1.92 3.09
C SER A 183 -1.97 -3.40 3.31
N VAL A 184 -2.87 -3.97 2.51
CA VAL A 184 -3.19 -5.41 2.54
C VAL A 184 -1.96 -6.26 2.23
N VAL A 185 -1.23 -5.94 1.16
CA VAL A 185 -0.02 -6.66 0.74
C VAL A 185 1.05 -6.64 1.84
N THR A 186 1.31 -5.47 2.42
CA THR A 186 2.34 -5.30 3.44
C THR A 186 1.98 -6.09 4.71
N ALA A 187 0.72 -6.01 5.16
CA ALA A 187 0.24 -6.77 6.32
C ALA A 187 0.23 -8.29 6.09
N ALA A 188 -0.01 -8.72 4.85
CA ALA A 188 0.01 -10.14 4.49
C ALA A 188 1.41 -10.75 4.50
N LEU A 189 2.42 -9.99 4.08
CA LEU A 189 3.78 -10.48 3.86
C LEU A 189 4.73 -10.22 5.03
N ASP A 190 4.40 -9.28 5.93
CA ASP A 190 5.27 -8.96 7.07
C ASP A 190 4.51 -8.97 8.40
N LYS A 191 4.85 -9.93 9.25
CA LYS A 191 4.22 -10.14 10.56
C LYS A 191 4.57 -9.07 11.61
N ARG A 192 5.51 -8.17 11.32
CA ARG A 192 5.79 -7.00 12.18
C ARG A 192 4.68 -5.95 12.08
N ILE A 193 3.86 -6.02 11.03
CA ILE A 193 2.64 -5.22 10.94
C ILE A 193 1.59 -5.78 11.90
N THR A 194 1.26 -5.01 12.91
CA THR A 194 0.35 -5.40 13.99
C THR A 194 -1.11 -5.01 13.73
N PHE A 195 -1.34 -4.07 12.82
CA PHE A 195 -2.65 -3.66 12.33
C PHE A 195 -2.54 -2.97 10.96
N TYR A 196 -3.63 -2.94 10.21
CA TYR A 196 -3.67 -2.20 8.94
C TYR A 196 -5.03 -1.56 8.68
N ALA A 197 -5.03 -0.45 7.93
CA ALA A 197 -6.26 0.15 7.44
C ALA A 197 -6.18 0.31 5.91
N ALA A 198 -7.19 -0.20 5.21
CA ALA A 198 -7.27 -0.20 3.75
C ALA A 198 -8.55 0.51 3.29
N ILE A 199 -8.39 1.67 2.67
CA ILE A 199 -9.48 2.49 2.18
C ILE A 199 -9.56 2.32 0.66
N HIS A 200 -10.77 2.05 0.11
CA HIS A 200 -11.00 1.81 -1.31
C HIS A 200 -9.94 0.89 -1.94
N PRO A 201 -9.61 -0.29 -1.37
CA PRO A 201 -8.45 -1.05 -1.83
C PRO A 201 -8.55 -1.40 -3.31
N ALA A 202 -7.58 -0.93 -4.08
CA ALA A 202 -7.42 -1.26 -5.49
C ALA A 202 -6.86 -2.68 -5.68
N MET A 203 -6.67 -3.10 -6.92
CA MET A 203 -6.01 -4.35 -7.30
C MET A 203 -6.68 -5.61 -6.73
N CYS A 204 -7.99 -5.53 -6.46
CA CYS A 204 -8.79 -6.66 -6.00
C CYS A 204 -9.46 -7.35 -7.17
N ASP A 205 -9.31 -8.67 -7.25
CA ASP A 205 -9.99 -9.55 -8.21
C ASP A 205 -9.79 -9.13 -9.69
N HIS A 206 -8.55 -9.08 -10.12
CA HIS A 206 -8.20 -8.69 -11.50
C HIS A 206 -8.89 -9.55 -12.57
N GLN A 207 -9.09 -10.85 -12.30
CA GLN A 207 -9.69 -11.79 -13.26
C GLN A 207 -11.21 -11.66 -13.36
N ALA A 208 -11.87 -10.85 -12.52
CA ALA A 208 -13.31 -10.64 -12.54
C ALA A 208 -13.83 -10.20 -13.94
N HIS A 209 -13.11 -9.30 -14.61
CA HIS A 209 -13.49 -8.84 -15.95
C HIS A 209 -13.54 -9.97 -16.98
N LEU A 210 -12.72 -11.01 -16.85
CA LEU A 210 -12.78 -12.21 -17.70
C LEU A 210 -14.04 -13.04 -17.46
N LYS A 211 -14.73 -12.80 -16.35
CA LYS A 211 -16.01 -13.42 -15.97
C LYS A 211 -17.19 -12.45 -16.06
N LYS A 212 -17.02 -11.35 -16.79
CA LYS A 212 -18.03 -10.28 -16.96
C LYS A 212 -18.50 -9.66 -15.63
N THR A 213 -17.64 -9.65 -14.63
CA THR A 213 -17.85 -9.02 -13.33
C THR A 213 -16.86 -7.86 -13.16
N ALA A 214 -17.20 -6.84 -12.38
CA ALA A 214 -16.33 -5.69 -12.18
C ALA A 214 -15.13 -6.06 -11.32
N GLY A 215 -13.92 -5.90 -11.88
CA GLY A 215 -12.64 -6.05 -11.21
C GLY A 215 -12.08 -4.70 -10.76
N GLY A 216 -11.14 -4.72 -9.80
CA GLY A 216 -10.53 -3.51 -9.26
C GLY A 216 -9.54 -2.83 -10.21
N TRP A 217 -9.28 -1.54 -9.95
CA TRP A 217 -8.20 -0.81 -10.62
C TRP A 217 -6.88 -1.62 -10.54
N PRO A 218 -6.01 -1.64 -11.59
CA PRO A 218 -6.02 -0.81 -12.80
C PRO A 218 -6.85 -1.39 -13.98
N HIS A 219 -7.79 -2.28 -13.75
CA HIS A 219 -8.69 -2.84 -14.76
C HIS A 219 -7.95 -3.55 -15.91
N TYR A 220 -6.94 -4.36 -15.59
CA TYR A 220 -6.08 -5.02 -16.59
C TYR A 220 -6.85 -5.68 -17.73
N PHE A 221 -7.95 -6.40 -17.44
CA PHE A 221 -8.68 -7.17 -18.43
C PHE A 221 -9.92 -6.46 -18.97
N TYR A 222 -10.25 -5.30 -18.45
CA TYR A 222 -11.24 -4.40 -19.06
C TYR A 222 -10.65 -3.73 -20.30
N TYR A 223 -9.45 -3.14 -20.17
CA TYR A 223 -8.77 -2.48 -21.28
C TYR A 223 -8.10 -3.47 -22.25
N PHE A 224 -7.82 -4.70 -21.80
CA PHE A 224 -7.21 -5.76 -22.60
C PHE A 224 -8.04 -7.05 -22.51
N PRO A 225 -9.21 -7.12 -23.19
CA PRO A 225 -10.18 -8.21 -23.00
C PRO A 225 -9.74 -9.56 -23.58
N GLN A 226 -8.65 -9.59 -24.36
CA GLN A 226 -8.03 -10.80 -24.89
C GLN A 226 -6.57 -10.92 -24.40
N PRO A 227 -6.37 -11.12 -23.09
CA PRO A 227 -5.02 -11.17 -22.52
C PRO A 227 -4.32 -12.49 -22.86
N SER A 228 -2.98 -12.45 -22.95
CA SER A 228 -2.19 -13.67 -23.03
C SER A 228 -2.27 -14.47 -21.72
N LYS A 229 -1.93 -15.76 -21.77
CA LYS A 229 -1.88 -16.63 -20.61
C LYS A 229 -0.90 -16.11 -19.55
N GLU A 230 0.24 -15.59 -20.01
CA GLU A 230 1.29 -15.00 -19.14
C GLU A 230 0.76 -13.80 -18.37
N ARG A 231 -0.03 -12.93 -19.03
CA ARG A 231 -0.65 -11.76 -18.38
C ARG A 231 -1.67 -12.17 -17.32
N ILE A 232 -2.52 -13.16 -17.63
CA ILE A 232 -3.49 -13.70 -16.66
C ILE A 232 -2.76 -14.28 -15.45
N THR A 233 -1.73 -15.10 -15.70
CA THR A 233 -0.94 -15.72 -14.64
C THR A 233 -0.21 -14.66 -13.81
N THR A 234 0.43 -13.67 -14.46
CA THR A 234 1.13 -12.59 -13.76
C THR A 234 0.19 -11.79 -12.86
N ALA A 235 -1.00 -11.41 -13.36
CA ALA A 235 -1.98 -10.67 -12.57
C ALA A 235 -2.34 -11.37 -11.26
N ALA A 236 -2.39 -12.71 -11.24
CA ALA A 236 -2.68 -13.47 -10.04
C ALA A 236 -1.61 -13.34 -8.93
N TYR A 237 -0.34 -13.09 -9.29
CA TYR A 237 0.71 -12.84 -8.30
C TYR A 237 0.63 -11.45 -7.67
N TYR A 238 -0.10 -10.53 -8.27
CA TYR A 238 -0.23 -9.13 -7.84
C TYR A 238 -1.66 -8.76 -7.42
N ASP A 239 -2.55 -9.75 -7.34
CA ASP A 239 -3.93 -9.55 -6.92
C ASP A 239 -4.05 -9.52 -5.39
N VAL A 240 -4.65 -8.45 -4.87
CA VAL A 240 -4.86 -8.25 -3.43
C VAL A 240 -5.67 -9.38 -2.81
N ALA A 241 -6.59 -10.01 -3.54
CA ALA A 241 -7.35 -11.15 -3.05
C ALA A 241 -6.45 -12.34 -2.65
N ASN A 242 -5.34 -12.56 -3.36
CA ASN A 242 -4.42 -13.63 -3.00
C ASN A 242 -3.59 -13.31 -1.75
N PHE A 243 -3.23 -12.04 -1.52
CA PHE A 243 -2.59 -11.61 -0.28
C PHE A 243 -3.56 -11.64 0.90
N ALA A 244 -4.82 -11.28 0.69
CA ALA A 244 -5.86 -11.29 1.72
C ALA A 244 -5.97 -12.64 2.45
N ARG A 245 -5.70 -13.75 1.76
CA ARG A 245 -5.65 -15.11 2.34
C ARG A 245 -4.55 -15.31 3.39
N LEU A 246 -3.51 -14.48 3.40
CA LEU A 246 -2.33 -14.63 4.24
C LEU A 246 -2.35 -13.73 5.48
N ILE A 247 -3.33 -12.83 5.58
CA ILE A 247 -3.40 -11.84 6.66
C ILE A 247 -3.71 -12.48 7.99
N THR A 248 -2.97 -12.06 9.02
CA THR A 248 -3.19 -12.43 10.41
C THR A 248 -3.44 -11.22 11.32
N ALA A 249 -3.00 -10.02 10.91
CA ALA A 249 -3.21 -8.78 11.65
C ALA A 249 -4.66 -8.31 11.56
N PRO A 250 -5.21 -7.64 12.58
CA PRO A 250 -6.51 -7.00 12.53
C PRO A 250 -6.54 -5.87 11.50
N GLY A 251 -7.64 -5.77 10.76
CA GLY A 251 -7.80 -4.81 9.67
C GLY A 251 -9.05 -3.95 9.78
N TRP A 252 -8.94 -2.72 9.29
CA TRP A 252 -10.06 -1.80 9.10
C TRP A 252 -10.22 -1.45 7.63
N PHE A 253 -11.46 -1.49 7.15
CA PHE A 253 -11.79 -1.20 5.76
C PHE A 253 -12.89 -0.17 5.67
N SER A 254 -12.78 0.70 4.66
CA SER A 254 -13.87 1.59 4.29
C SER A 254 -13.85 1.85 2.78
N TRP A 255 -15.04 1.95 2.18
CA TRP A 255 -15.21 2.29 0.77
C TRP A 255 -16.60 2.82 0.46
N GLY A 256 -16.71 3.48 -0.71
CA GLY A 256 -17.97 3.95 -1.25
C GLY A 256 -18.68 2.87 -2.08
N TYR A 257 -20.01 2.82 -1.98
CA TYR A 257 -20.82 1.86 -2.76
C TYR A 257 -20.96 2.24 -4.23
N ASN A 258 -20.72 3.52 -4.57
CA ASN A 258 -20.75 4.02 -5.94
C ASN A 258 -19.33 4.19 -6.53
N ASP A 259 -18.36 3.47 -5.98
CA ASP A 259 -16.97 3.51 -6.47
C ASP A 259 -16.86 2.74 -7.78
N GLU A 260 -16.57 3.46 -8.87
CA GLU A 260 -16.36 2.90 -10.21
C GLU A 260 -14.88 2.62 -10.50
N VAL A 261 -13.95 3.22 -9.72
CA VAL A 261 -12.51 3.02 -9.83
C VAL A 261 -12.10 1.72 -9.15
N CYS A 262 -12.59 1.52 -7.91
CA CYS A 262 -12.43 0.29 -7.15
C CYS A 262 -13.82 -0.26 -6.82
N PRO A 263 -14.46 -0.99 -7.74
CA PRO A 263 -15.85 -1.42 -7.56
C PRO A 263 -16.06 -2.24 -6.28
N PRO A 264 -17.13 -1.99 -5.50
CA PRO A 264 -17.43 -2.73 -4.27
C PRO A 264 -17.41 -4.24 -4.46
N THR A 265 -17.87 -4.73 -5.61
CA THR A 265 -17.86 -6.16 -5.95
C THR A 265 -16.46 -6.77 -5.79
N SER A 266 -15.42 -6.11 -6.31
CA SER A 266 -14.04 -6.59 -6.22
C SER A 266 -13.46 -6.45 -4.81
N MET A 267 -13.80 -5.36 -4.11
CA MET A 267 -13.33 -5.13 -2.74
C MET A 267 -13.95 -6.14 -1.75
N TYR A 268 -15.26 -6.40 -1.84
CA TYR A 268 -15.91 -7.44 -1.05
C TYR A 268 -15.34 -8.82 -1.32
N ALA A 269 -15.03 -9.15 -2.59
CA ALA A 269 -14.44 -10.44 -2.93
C ALA A 269 -13.12 -10.68 -2.19
N ALA A 270 -12.25 -9.67 -2.11
CA ALA A 270 -11.01 -9.73 -1.35
C ALA A 270 -11.25 -9.69 0.17
N TYR A 271 -12.16 -8.84 0.64
CA TYR A 271 -12.49 -8.71 2.06
C TYR A 271 -13.05 -10.01 2.65
N ASN A 272 -13.99 -10.66 1.96
CA ASN A 272 -14.71 -11.82 2.49
C ASN A 272 -13.82 -13.03 2.76
N ILE A 273 -12.68 -13.14 2.08
CA ILE A 273 -11.75 -14.27 2.28
C ILE A 273 -10.72 -14.05 3.39
N ILE A 274 -10.64 -12.85 3.97
CA ILE A 274 -9.79 -12.58 5.14
C ILE A 274 -10.39 -13.30 6.34
N THR A 275 -9.60 -14.11 7.02
CA THR A 275 -10.01 -14.85 8.22
C THR A 275 -9.64 -14.15 9.52
N ALA A 276 -8.68 -13.23 9.49
CA ALA A 276 -8.30 -12.40 10.62
C ALA A 276 -9.43 -11.44 11.04
N LYS A 277 -9.35 -10.91 12.26
CA LYS A 277 -10.28 -9.87 12.74
C LYS A 277 -10.29 -8.69 11.79
N LYS A 278 -11.48 -8.26 11.39
CA LYS A 278 -11.65 -7.16 10.43
C LYS A 278 -12.94 -6.40 10.71
N GLU A 279 -12.92 -5.11 10.38
CA GLU A 279 -14.06 -4.21 10.48
C GLU A 279 -14.30 -3.57 9.12
N LEU A 280 -15.55 -3.39 8.72
CA LEU A 280 -15.94 -2.73 7.48
C LEU A 280 -16.90 -1.58 7.75
N HIS A 281 -16.59 -0.42 7.23
CA HIS A 281 -17.36 0.82 7.32
C HIS A 281 -17.70 1.32 5.90
N PRO A 282 -18.76 0.78 5.26
CA PRO A 282 -19.13 1.18 3.91
C PRO A 282 -19.95 2.48 3.95
N TYR A 283 -19.75 3.33 2.95
CA TYR A 283 -20.51 4.55 2.74
C TYR A 283 -21.33 4.41 1.46
N LEU A 284 -22.66 4.38 1.59
CA LEU A 284 -23.55 4.05 0.49
C LEU A 284 -23.60 5.12 -0.61
N GLU A 285 -23.29 6.36 -0.27
CA GLU A 285 -23.45 7.51 -1.15
C GLU A 285 -22.14 7.95 -1.82
N THR A 286 -20.97 7.50 -1.32
CA THR A 286 -19.69 7.90 -1.89
C THR A 286 -19.24 7.03 -3.06
N GLY A 287 -18.45 7.64 -3.95
CA GLY A 287 -17.65 6.96 -4.96
C GLY A 287 -16.21 6.75 -4.48
N HIS A 288 -15.23 7.02 -5.36
CA HIS A 288 -13.79 6.91 -5.05
C HIS A 288 -13.26 8.17 -4.32
N TYR A 289 -13.94 8.58 -3.27
CA TYR A 289 -13.59 9.74 -2.43
C TYR A 289 -14.11 9.54 -1.01
N LEU A 290 -13.56 10.29 -0.06
CA LEU A 290 -13.89 10.22 1.35
C LEU A 290 -14.73 11.44 1.77
N TYR A 291 -15.76 11.20 2.58
CA TYR A 291 -16.34 12.23 3.42
C TYR A 291 -15.44 12.52 4.62
N GLN A 292 -15.64 13.68 5.26
CA GLN A 292 -14.88 14.05 6.46
C GLN A 292 -15.09 13.04 7.60
N GLU A 293 -16.33 12.60 7.81
CA GLU A 293 -16.71 11.62 8.82
C GLU A 293 -15.94 10.29 8.61
N GLN A 294 -15.82 9.83 7.39
CA GLN A 294 -15.07 8.62 7.03
C GLN A 294 -13.58 8.77 7.34
N SER A 295 -13.03 9.95 7.05
CA SER A 295 -11.63 10.29 7.39
C SER A 295 -11.40 10.35 8.90
N ASP A 296 -12.38 10.88 9.64
CA ASP A 296 -12.32 10.98 11.11
C ASP A 296 -12.42 9.61 11.76
N GLU A 297 -13.31 8.72 11.28
CA GLU A 297 -13.41 7.33 11.73
C GLU A 297 -12.12 6.57 11.50
N TRP A 298 -11.53 6.71 10.30
CA TRP A 298 -10.24 6.12 9.96
C TRP A 298 -9.15 6.59 10.92
N ASN A 299 -8.98 7.90 11.10
CA ASN A 299 -7.99 8.47 12.01
C ASN A 299 -8.23 8.05 13.47
N LYS A 300 -9.47 8.03 13.92
CA LYS A 300 -9.84 7.57 15.27
C LYS A 300 -9.48 6.09 15.47
N TRP A 301 -9.71 5.25 14.46
CA TRP A 301 -9.34 3.85 14.54
C TRP A 301 -7.82 3.69 14.61
N LEU A 302 -7.05 4.38 13.75
CA LEU A 302 -5.58 4.37 13.78
C LEU A 302 -5.04 4.82 15.15
N CYS A 303 -5.57 5.92 15.72
CA CYS A 303 -5.16 6.40 17.04
C CYS A 303 -5.36 5.31 18.11
N ARG A 304 -6.51 4.64 18.12
CA ARG A 304 -6.78 3.53 19.07
C ARG A 304 -5.76 2.39 18.93
N GLN A 305 -5.42 2.00 17.71
CA GLN A 305 -4.43 0.94 17.48
C GLN A 305 -3.01 1.36 17.91
N LEU A 306 -2.69 2.64 17.79
CA LEU A 306 -1.40 3.22 18.19
C LEU A 306 -1.30 3.52 19.68
N GLY A 307 -2.40 3.36 20.46
CA GLY A 307 -2.42 3.65 21.90
C GLY A 307 -2.51 5.14 22.24
N LEU A 308 -3.14 5.95 21.36
CA LEU A 308 -3.32 7.41 21.49
C LEU A 308 -4.72 7.76 21.99
#